data_c182c2b0110ae8686993c598500aa1ba
#
_entry.id   c182c2b0110ae8686993c598500aa1ba
#
_cell.length_a   1.000
_cell.length_b   1.000
_cell.length_c   1.000
_cell.angle_alpha   90.00
_cell.angle_beta   90.00
_cell.angle_gamma   90.00
#
_symmetry.space_group_name_H-M   'P 1'
#
loop_
_entity.id
_entity.type
_entity.pdbx_description
1 polymer ?
#
loop_
_entity_poly.entity_id
_entity_poly.type
_entity_poly.pdbx_seq_one_letter_code
_entity_poly.pdbx_strand_id
1 'polypeptide(L)'
;MKIILISGKAEAGKTTTAKYLKKKLEEQGMLSAIIPYGQSVKDTAKMLFDWDGNKDEKGRALLQWWGTDVVRKNHPDFWIDTVMRLARVMNTMNFDFLIIDDCRFPNEIENWKRDIFDVWDVMTVRIERPGHENALTEKQRQHPSECALDGYNFDVTISATNQEELEYAICEQLLPKIDCLD
;
A
#
# COMPACT_ATOMS: atom_id res chain seq x y z
N MET A 1 -1.32 -17.17 -4.29
CA MET A 1 -1.49 -15.72 -4.61
C MET A 1 -0.30 -14.93 -4.07
N LYS A 2 0.29 -14.04 -4.88
CA LYS A 2 1.39 -13.15 -4.46
C LYS A 2 0.86 -11.83 -3.91
N ILE A 3 1.46 -11.36 -2.82
CA ILE A 3 1.09 -10.10 -2.16
C ILE A 3 2.17 -9.07 -2.47
N ILE A 4 1.80 -7.95 -3.10
CA ILE A 4 2.73 -6.86 -3.41
C ILE A 4 2.40 -5.66 -2.52
N LEU A 5 3.30 -5.32 -1.61
CA LEU A 5 3.16 -4.25 -0.64
C LEU A 5 3.95 -3.02 -1.10
N ILE A 6 3.26 -1.97 -1.49
CA ILE A 6 3.87 -0.74 -2.00
C ILE A 6 3.87 0.33 -0.93
N SER A 7 5.06 0.82 -0.57
CA SER A 7 5.29 1.92 0.35
C SER A 7 5.92 3.13 -0.34
N GLY A 8 5.92 4.25 0.34
CA GLY A 8 6.51 5.52 -0.13
C GLY A 8 5.82 6.71 0.53
N LYS A 9 6.46 7.86 0.50
CA LYS A 9 5.91 9.12 1.06
C LYS A 9 4.61 9.53 0.35
N ALA A 10 3.91 10.50 0.91
CA ALA A 10 2.77 11.10 0.22
C ALA A 10 3.19 11.61 -1.16
N GLU A 11 2.32 11.38 -2.16
CA GLU A 11 2.53 11.84 -3.56
C GLU A 11 3.75 11.25 -4.29
N ALA A 12 4.39 10.20 -3.73
CA ALA A 12 5.53 9.54 -4.38
C ALA A 12 5.17 8.71 -5.63
N GLY A 13 3.88 8.46 -5.92
CA GLY A 13 3.46 7.69 -7.09
C GLY A 13 2.99 6.25 -6.80
N LYS A 14 2.77 5.88 -5.53
CA LYS A 14 2.34 4.52 -5.13
C LYS A 14 1.11 4.01 -5.89
N THR A 15 0.04 4.80 -5.91
CA THR A 15 -1.21 4.41 -6.60
C THR A 15 -1.04 4.36 -8.12
N THR A 16 -0.18 5.20 -8.69
CA THR A 16 0.19 5.14 -10.12
C THR A 16 0.92 3.83 -10.39
N THR A 17 1.90 3.48 -9.55
CA THR A 17 2.62 2.20 -9.62
C THR A 17 1.65 1.01 -9.56
N ALA A 18 0.76 0.98 -8.56
CA ALA A 18 -0.20 -0.11 -8.40
C ALA A 18 -1.12 -0.28 -9.62
N LYS A 19 -1.63 0.83 -10.17
CA LYS A 19 -2.49 0.80 -11.35
C LYS A 19 -1.75 0.34 -12.60
N TYR A 20 -0.52 0.83 -12.80
CA TYR A 20 0.29 0.45 -13.94
C TYR A 20 0.69 -1.03 -13.85
N LEU A 21 1.14 -1.47 -12.68
CA LEU A 21 1.47 -2.87 -12.42
C LEU A 21 0.26 -3.79 -12.66
N LYS A 22 -0.90 -3.45 -12.09
CA LYS A 22 -2.14 -4.20 -12.30
C LYS A 22 -2.45 -4.34 -13.80
N LYS A 23 -2.37 -3.25 -14.56
CA LYS A 23 -2.59 -3.27 -16.01
C LYS A 23 -1.63 -4.24 -16.72
N LYS A 24 -0.33 -4.21 -16.35
CA LYS A 24 0.69 -5.10 -16.94
C LYS A 24 0.45 -6.57 -16.63
N LEU A 25 0.05 -6.89 -15.42
CA LEU A 25 -0.32 -8.26 -15.02
C LEU A 25 -1.55 -8.75 -15.77
N GLU A 26 -2.57 -7.90 -15.92
CA GLU A 26 -3.78 -8.23 -16.69
C GLU A 26 -3.50 -8.40 -18.19
N GLU A 27 -2.57 -7.63 -18.78
CA GLU A 27 -2.10 -7.81 -20.15
C GLU A 27 -1.44 -9.20 -20.35
N GLN A 28 -0.90 -9.81 -19.30
CA GLN A 28 -0.34 -11.18 -19.29
C GLN A 28 -1.36 -12.25 -18.92
N GLY A 29 -2.63 -11.88 -18.71
CA GLY A 29 -3.71 -12.80 -18.35
C GLY A 29 -3.80 -13.13 -16.87
N MET A 30 -3.06 -12.44 -16.01
CA MET A 30 -3.06 -12.64 -14.56
C MET A 30 -4.22 -11.92 -13.89
N LEU A 31 -4.91 -12.59 -12.98
CA LEU A 31 -6.01 -11.99 -12.21
C LEU A 31 -5.46 -11.21 -11.01
N SER A 32 -5.64 -9.90 -11.00
CA SER A 32 -5.04 -9.02 -9.99
C SER A 32 -6.02 -8.00 -9.41
N ALA A 33 -5.84 -7.64 -8.14
CA ALA A 33 -6.62 -6.62 -7.47
C ALA A 33 -5.76 -5.64 -6.68
N ILE A 34 -6.26 -4.40 -6.51
CA ILE A 34 -5.66 -3.39 -5.64
C ILE A 34 -6.60 -3.17 -4.45
N ILE A 35 -6.11 -3.42 -3.23
CA ILE A 35 -6.90 -3.27 -2.01
C ILE A 35 -6.06 -2.53 -0.96
N PRO A 36 -6.21 -1.20 -0.84
CA PRO A 36 -5.49 -0.43 0.17
C PRO A 36 -6.04 -0.68 1.58
N TYR A 37 -5.19 -0.70 2.61
CA TYR A 37 -5.61 -0.73 4.01
C TYR A 37 -6.51 0.46 4.37
N GLY A 38 -6.17 1.64 3.84
CA GLY A 38 -6.89 2.87 4.10
C GLY A 38 -8.28 2.95 3.45
N GLN A 39 -8.70 1.98 2.65
CA GLN A 39 -10.06 1.99 2.10
C GLN A 39 -11.08 1.81 3.23
N SER A 40 -10.89 0.82 4.11
CA SER A 40 -11.76 0.59 5.26
C SER A 40 -11.77 1.78 6.24
N VAL A 41 -10.65 2.49 6.40
CA VAL A 41 -10.59 3.73 7.18
C VAL A 41 -11.51 4.80 6.59
N LYS A 42 -11.47 4.98 5.26
CA LYS A 42 -12.30 5.97 4.56
C LYS A 42 -13.78 5.61 4.62
N ASP A 43 -14.12 4.36 4.42
CA ASP A 43 -15.51 3.89 4.41
C ASP A 43 -16.14 4.04 5.79
N THR A 44 -15.41 3.67 6.85
CA THR A 44 -15.86 3.88 8.22
C THR A 44 -15.90 5.35 8.62
N ALA A 45 -14.98 6.19 8.13
CA ALA A 45 -15.02 7.63 8.36
C ALA A 45 -16.26 8.28 7.73
N LYS A 46 -16.65 7.88 6.53
CA LYS A 46 -17.90 8.33 5.90
C LYS A 46 -19.12 7.89 6.70
N MET A 47 -19.14 6.63 7.14
CA MET A 47 -20.28 6.05 7.83
C MET A 47 -20.48 6.61 9.24
N LEU A 48 -19.38 6.84 9.98
CA LEU A 48 -19.44 7.19 11.41
C LEU A 48 -19.32 8.69 11.69
N PHE A 49 -18.69 9.44 10.79
CA PHE A 49 -18.35 10.85 10.99
C PHE A 49 -18.84 11.75 9.85
N ASP A 50 -19.70 11.24 8.97
CA ASP A 50 -20.25 11.98 7.82
C ASP A 50 -19.15 12.65 6.96
N TRP A 51 -17.96 11.99 6.84
CA TRP A 51 -16.86 12.54 6.04
C TRP A 51 -17.26 12.61 4.55
N ASP A 52 -17.15 13.79 3.96
CA ASP A 52 -17.56 14.09 2.59
C ASP A 52 -16.65 13.48 1.49
N GLY A 53 -15.52 12.87 1.89
CA GLY A 53 -14.54 12.29 0.97
C GLY A 53 -13.39 13.22 0.60
N ASN A 54 -13.45 14.50 0.97
CA ASN A 54 -12.41 15.47 0.67
C ASN A 54 -11.15 15.26 1.54
N LYS A 55 -9.99 15.23 0.88
CA LYS A 55 -8.68 15.10 1.55
C LYS A 55 -8.02 16.46 1.78
N ASP A 56 -8.80 17.45 2.18
CA ASP A 56 -8.30 18.70 2.71
C ASP A 56 -7.59 18.49 4.06
N GLU A 57 -7.16 19.55 4.71
CA GLU A 57 -6.47 19.45 6.01
C GLU A 57 -7.34 18.78 7.07
N LYS A 58 -8.63 19.09 7.14
CA LYS A 58 -9.58 18.51 8.09
C LYS A 58 -9.84 17.03 7.80
N GLY A 59 -10.07 16.68 6.54
CA GLY A 59 -10.28 15.30 6.13
C GLY A 59 -9.05 14.44 6.39
N ARG A 60 -7.83 14.95 6.12
CA ARG A 60 -6.58 14.24 6.45
C ARG A 60 -6.41 14.05 7.96
N ALA A 61 -6.70 15.09 8.77
CA ALA A 61 -6.64 15.02 10.21
C ALA A 61 -7.64 13.99 10.78
N LEU A 62 -8.87 13.97 10.27
CA LEU A 62 -9.88 12.98 10.64
C LEU A 62 -9.41 11.54 10.33
N LEU A 63 -8.91 11.30 9.12
CA LEU A 63 -8.45 9.97 8.73
C LEU A 63 -7.23 9.50 9.54
N GLN A 64 -6.29 10.38 9.88
CA GLN A 64 -5.16 10.07 10.75
C GLN A 64 -5.62 9.76 12.17
N TRP A 65 -6.46 10.63 12.74
CA TRP A 65 -7.02 10.42 14.06
C TRP A 65 -7.80 9.10 14.16
N TRP A 66 -8.76 8.87 13.26
CA TRP A 66 -9.58 7.67 13.27
C TRP A 66 -8.75 6.41 13.00
N GLY A 67 -8.01 6.39 11.90
CA GLY A 67 -7.28 5.21 11.45
C GLY A 67 -6.09 4.86 12.33
N THR A 68 -5.40 5.86 12.89
CA THR A 68 -4.16 5.64 13.65
C THR A 68 -4.37 5.84 15.15
N ASP A 69 -4.84 7.02 15.57
CA ASP A 69 -4.86 7.37 17.01
C ASP A 69 -5.97 6.66 17.77
N VAL A 70 -7.07 6.33 17.11
CA VAL A 70 -8.19 5.59 17.72
C VAL A 70 -8.09 4.09 17.44
N VAL A 71 -8.23 3.67 16.18
CA VAL A 71 -8.35 2.23 15.88
C VAL A 71 -7.02 1.53 16.05
N ARG A 72 -5.96 1.97 15.36
CA ARG A 72 -4.66 1.28 15.39
C ARG A 72 -4.00 1.30 16.78
N LYS A 73 -4.19 2.36 17.54
CA LYS A 73 -3.66 2.45 18.91
C LYS A 73 -4.25 1.39 19.84
N ASN A 74 -5.52 1.04 19.68
CA ASN A 74 -6.21 0.04 20.49
C ASN A 74 -6.15 -1.37 19.87
N HIS A 75 -6.13 -1.45 18.54
CA HIS A 75 -6.10 -2.68 17.76
C HIS A 75 -5.11 -2.52 16.60
N PRO A 76 -3.80 -2.72 16.82
CA PRO A 76 -2.74 -2.41 15.85
C PRO A 76 -2.92 -3.08 14.48
N ASP A 77 -3.48 -4.27 14.47
CA ASP A 77 -3.59 -5.11 13.27
C ASP A 77 -5.01 -5.09 12.65
N PHE A 78 -5.95 -4.30 13.19
CA PHE A 78 -7.34 -4.31 12.74
C PHE A 78 -7.52 -4.14 11.22
N TRP A 79 -6.83 -3.15 10.63
CA TRP A 79 -6.91 -2.89 9.19
C TRP A 79 -6.22 -3.98 8.37
N ILE A 80 -5.14 -4.56 8.91
CA ILE A 80 -4.39 -5.65 8.29
C ILE A 80 -5.25 -6.90 8.26
N ASP A 81 -5.82 -7.30 9.40
CA ASP A 81 -6.70 -8.47 9.53
C ASP A 81 -7.90 -8.39 8.56
N THR A 82 -8.45 -7.18 8.39
CA THR A 82 -9.55 -6.96 7.44
C THR A 82 -9.14 -7.31 6.01
N VAL A 83 -7.98 -6.83 5.56
CA VAL A 83 -7.46 -7.10 4.20
C VAL A 83 -7.00 -8.56 4.08
N MET A 84 -6.37 -9.14 5.09
CA MET A 84 -5.94 -10.54 5.08
C MET A 84 -7.11 -11.51 4.98
N ARG A 85 -8.23 -11.24 5.66
CA ARG A 85 -9.46 -12.05 5.51
C ARG A 85 -10.00 -12.00 4.08
N LEU A 86 -10.01 -10.82 3.47
CA LEU A 86 -10.42 -10.67 2.07
C LEU A 86 -9.46 -11.39 1.12
N ALA A 87 -8.16 -11.29 1.37
CA ALA A 87 -7.13 -11.98 0.60
C ALA A 87 -7.33 -13.50 0.60
N ARG A 88 -7.70 -14.10 1.74
CA ARG A 88 -8.03 -15.52 1.81
C ARG A 88 -9.20 -15.91 0.90
N VAL A 89 -10.25 -15.09 0.89
CA VAL A 89 -11.38 -15.30 -0.04
C VAL A 89 -10.91 -15.20 -1.50
N MET A 90 -10.12 -14.16 -1.83
CA MET A 90 -9.59 -13.97 -3.18
C MET A 90 -8.70 -15.14 -3.62
N ASN A 91 -7.89 -15.68 -2.71
CA ASN A 91 -7.05 -16.85 -2.97
C ASN A 91 -7.91 -18.07 -3.36
N THR A 92 -9.07 -18.27 -2.72
CA THR A 92 -10.01 -19.34 -3.13
C THR A 92 -10.67 -19.08 -4.48
N MET A 93 -10.66 -17.83 -4.96
CA MET A 93 -11.17 -17.42 -6.27
C MET A 93 -10.09 -17.41 -7.34
N ASN A 94 -8.90 -17.96 -7.05
CA ASN A 94 -7.76 -18.05 -7.95
C ASN A 94 -7.22 -16.70 -8.44
N PHE A 95 -7.23 -15.67 -7.56
CA PHE A 95 -6.47 -14.47 -7.85
C PHE A 95 -4.96 -14.77 -7.80
N ASP A 96 -4.22 -14.25 -8.77
CA ASP A 96 -2.77 -14.41 -8.84
C ASP A 96 -2.06 -13.39 -7.96
N PHE A 97 -2.59 -12.14 -7.93
CA PHE A 97 -1.96 -11.02 -7.23
C PHE A 97 -2.93 -10.20 -6.40
N LEU A 98 -2.48 -9.80 -5.20
CA LEU A 98 -3.06 -8.72 -4.41
C LEU A 98 -2.02 -7.61 -4.24
N ILE A 99 -2.37 -6.40 -4.67
CA ILE A 99 -1.53 -5.21 -4.58
C ILE A 99 -2.08 -4.30 -3.49
N ILE A 100 -1.25 -3.92 -2.53
CA ILE A 100 -1.59 -3.00 -1.43
C ILE A 100 -0.71 -1.76 -1.59
N ASP A 101 -1.31 -0.63 -1.99
CA ASP A 101 -0.58 0.57 -2.42
C ASP A 101 -0.42 1.65 -1.35
N ASP A 102 -0.73 1.32 -0.10
CA ASP A 102 -0.67 2.29 1.01
C ASP A 102 0.00 1.75 2.27
N CYS A 103 0.96 0.85 2.11
CA CYS A 103 1.74 0.30 3.22
C CYS A 103 2.53 1.39 3.94
N ARG A 104 2.33 1.51 5.27
CA ARG A 104 2.82 2.60 6.11
C ARG A 104 3.55 2.16 7.38
N PHE A 105 3.31 0.94 7.84
CA PHE A 105 3.81 0.48 9.12
C PHE A 105 4.48 -0.90 8.99
N PRO A 106 5.52 -1.20 9.83
CA PRO A 106 6.21 -2.48 9.77
C PRO A 106 5.29 -3.69 9.96
N ASN A 107 4.30 -3.61 10.86
CA ASN A 107 3.36 -4.72 11.08
C ASN A 107 2.48 -5.02 9.85
N GLU A 108 2.25 -4.04 8.97
CA GLU A 108 1.55 -4.22 7.69
C GLU A 108 2.33 -5.12 6.71
N ILE A 109 3.63 -5.29 6.93
CA ILE A 109 4.50 -6.20 6.17
C ILE A 109 4.67 -7.50 6.93
N GLU A 110 5.02 -7.40 8.20
CA GLU A 110 5.42 -8.55 9.01
C GLU A 110 4.26 -9.55 9.23
N ASN A 111 3.03 -9.07 9.33
CA ASN A 111 1.87 -9.96 9.51
C ASN A 111 1.64 -10.87 8.30
N TRP A 112 1.91 -10.40 7.08
CA TRP A 112 1.86 -11.25 5.89
C TRP A 112 2.95 -12.31 5.88
N LYS A 113 4.17 -11.96 6.31
CA LYS A 113 5.32 -12.86 6.36
C LYS A 113 5.20 -13.91 7.47
N ARG A 114 4.40 -13.64 8.50
CA ARG A 114 4.22 -14.49 9.69
C ARG A 114 2.87 -15.20 9.74
N ASP A 115 2.03 -15.07 8.71
CA ASP A 115 0.72 -15.72 8.71
C ASP A 115 0.89 -17.24 8.85
N ILE A 116 0.33 -17.80 9.92
CA ILE A 116 0.40 -19.23 10.22
C ILE A 116 -0.66 -20.06 9.48
N PHE A 117 -1.66 -19.41 8.92
CA PHE A 117 -2.77 -20.05 8.21
C PHE A 117 -2.51 -20.20 6.72
N ASP A 118 -1.72 -19.30 6.15
CA ASP A 118 -1.41 -19.28 4.74
C ASP A 118 0.07 -18.92 4.51
N VAL A 119 0.68 -19.56 3.54
CA VAL A 119 2.01 -19.18 3.07
C VAL A 119 1.83 -18.20 1.90
N TRP A 120 2.07 -16.91 2.19
CA TRP A 120 2.00 -15.86 1.19
C TRP A 120 3.38 -15.62 0.58
N ASP A 121 3.42 -15.52 -0.74
CA ASP A 121 4.58 -14.96 -1.43
C ASP A 121 4.49 -13.43 -1.35
N VAL A 122 5.37 -12.81 -0.57
CA VAL A 122 5.29 -11.39 -0.23
C VAL A 122 6.46 -10.64 -0.84
N MET A 123 6.16 -9.63 -1.66
CA MET A 123 7.14 -8.71 -2.21
C MET A 123 6.88 -7.28 -1.69
N THR A 124 7.92 -6.62 -1.21
CA THR A 124 7.87 -5.26 -0.69
C THR A 124 8.53 -4.28 -1.66
N VAL A 125 7.85 -3.19 -1.96
CA VAL A 125 8.28 -2.19 -2.95
C VAL A 125 8.26 -0.79 -2.31
N ARG A 126 9.37 -0.07 -2.42
CA ARG A 126 9.47 1.34 -2.03
C ARG A 126 9.46 2.22 -3.27
N ILE A 127 8.57 3.22 -3.29
CA ILE A 127 8.55 4.26 -4.34
C ILE A 127 9.08 5.56 -3.75
N GLU A 128 10.07 6.12 -4.43
CA GLU A 128 10.70 7.39 -4.07
C GLU A 128 10.57 8.37 -5.22
N ARG A 129 10.30 9.63 -4.90
CA ARG A 129 10.23 10.72 -5.87
C ARG A 129 11.16 11.84 -5.44
N PRO A 130 12.45 11.78 -5.83
CA PRO A 130 13.44 12.80 -5.50
C PRO A 130 13.04 14.18 -5.99
N GLY A 131 13.31 15.20 -5.17
CA GLY A 131 13.04 16.59 -5.52
C GLY A 131 11.57 17.00 -5.50
N HIS A 132 10.63 16.10 -5.14
CA HIS A 132 9.23 16.44 -5.01
C HIS A 132 8.89 16.88 -3.58
N GLU A 133 8.41 18.11 -3.42
CA GLU A 133 7.84 18.60 -2.18
C GLU A 133 6.33 18.27 -2.16
N ASN A 134 5.93 17.39 -1.24
CA ASN A 134 4.52 17.07 -1.07
C ASN A 134 3.76 18.16 -0.29
N ALA A 135 2.44 18.20 -0.44
CA ALA A 135 1.56 19.19 0.17
C ALA A 135 1.34 19.00 1.69
N LEU A 136 2.11 18.13 2.36
CA LEU A 136 1.98 17.88 3.79
C LEU A 136 2.60 19.02 4.62
N THR A 137 1.94 19.38 5.74
CA THR A 137 2.53 20.23 6.76
C THR A 137 3.69 19.49 7.45
N GLU A 138 4.60 20.23 8.10
CA GLU A 138 5.72 19.65 8.84
C GLU A 138 5.25 18.62 9.88
N LYS A 139 4.19 18.92 10.63
CA LYS A 139 3.59 18.00 11.60
C LYS A 139 3.09 16.70 10.94
N GLN A 140 2.50 16.80 9.75
CA GLN A 140 2.02 15.61 9.02
C GLN A 140 3.19 14.78 8.47
N ARG A 141 4.29 15.41 8.04
CA ARG A 141 5.50 14.70 7.59
C ARG A 141 6.15 13.89 8.70
N GLN A 142 6.09 14.38 9.95
CA GLN A 142 6.63 13.70 11.13
C GLN A 142 5.67 12.67 11.74
N HIS A 143 4.44 12.55 11.22
CA HIS A 143 3.50 11.58 11.71
C HIS A 143 3.99 10.14 11.45
N PRO A 144 3.80 9.17 12.37
CA PRO A 144 4.27 7.79 12.21
C PRO A 144 3.87 7.14 10.88
N SER A 145 2.69 7.44 10.34
CA SER A 145 2.26 6.92 9.04
C SER A 145 3.10 7.42 7.85
N GLU A 146 3.98 8.41 8.02
CA GLU A 146 4.87 8.89 6.97
C GLU A 146 6.32 8.46 7.18
N CYS A 147 6.75 8.13 8.41
CA CYS A 147 8.15 7.86 8.73
C CYS A 147 8.44 6.47 9.29
N ALA A 148 7.45 5.69 9.71
CA ALA A 148 7.68 4.39 10.35
C ALA A 148 8.42 3.35 9.48
N LEU A 149 8.44 3.52 8.15
CA LEU A 149 9.14 2.64 7.22
C LEU A 149 10.39 3.26 6.57
N ASP A 150 10.90 4.40 7.09
CA ASP A 150 12.04 5.07 6.48
C ASP A 150 13.35 4.26 6.55
N GLY A 151 13.50 3.41 7.56
CA GLY A 151 14.64 2.50 7.73
C GLY A 151 14.35 1.05 7.32
N TYR A 152 13.20 0.77 6.71
CA TYR A 152 12.84 -0.60 6.33
C TYR A 152 13.60 -1.05 5.07
N ASN A 153 14.07 -2.31 5.07
CA ASN A 153 14.75 -2.89 3.92
C ASN A 153 13.73 -3.53 2.95
N PHE A 154 13.47 -2.86 1.84
CA PHE A 154 12.53 -3.31 0.81
C PHE A 154 13.22 -4.22 -0.21
N ASP A 155 12.46 -5.18 -0.79
CA ASP A 155 12.95 -6.08 -1.85
C ASP A 155 13.25 -5.32 -3.15
N VAL A 156 12.47 -4.26 -3.41
CA VAL A 156 12.66 -3.36 -4.56
C VAL A 156 12.48 -1.91 -4.12
N THR A 157 13.42 -1.04 -4.51
CA THR A 157 13.26 0.42 -4.39
C THR A 157 13.30 1.04 -5.77
N ILE A 158 12.24 1.75 -6.14
CA ILE A 158 12.12 2.49 -7.39
C ILE A 158 12.19 3.98 -7.11
N SER A 159 13.15 4.67 -7.75
CA SER A 159 13.30 6.11 -7.68
C SER A 159 12.99 6.72 -9.05
N ALA A 160 11.99 7.61 -9.12
CA ALA A 160 11.57 8.25 -10.36
C ALA A 160 11.07 9.68 -10.10
N THR A 161 11.40 10.60 -10.99
CA THR A 161 11.00 12.02 -10.88
C THR A 161 9.69 12.33 -11.62
N ASN A 162 9.36 11.53 -12.62
CA ASN A 162 8.16 11.66 -13.46
C ASN A 162 7.53 10.31 -13.78
N GLN A 163 6.40 10.33 -14.46
CA GLN A 163 5.63 9.13 -14.76
C GLN A 163 6.34 8.19 -15.75
N GLU A 164 7.01 8.71 -16.76
CA GLU A 164 7.69 7.90 -17.78
C GLU A 164 8.84 7.10 -17.16
N GLU A 165 9.65 7.74 -16.31
CA GLU A 165 10.71 7.08 -15.54
C GLU A 165 10.15 6.01 -14.61
N LEU A 166 9.00 6.29 -13.95
CA LEU A 166 8.35 5.35 -13.06
C LEU A 166 7.87 4.11 -13.84
N GLU A 167 7.19 4.28 -14.96
CA GLU A 167 6.69 3.19 -15.79
C GLU A 167 7.85 2.36 -16.36
N TYR A 168 8.91 3.00 -16.81
CA TYR A 168 10.13 2.34 -17.28
C TYR A 168 10.76 1.50 -16.16
N ALA A 169 10.93 2.09 -14.96
CA ALA A 169 11.52 1.39 -13.82
C ALA A 169 10.65 0.20 -13.33
N ILE A 170 9.32 0.30 -13.42
CA ILE A 170 8.43 -0.83 -13.12
C ILE A 170 8.70 -1.98 -14.09
N CYS A 171 8.83 -1.69 -15.40
CA CYS A 171 9.10 -2.73 -16.39
C CYS A 171 10.48 -3.38 -16.24
N GLU A 172 11.52 -2.60 -15.92
CA GLU A 172 12.90 -3.10 -15.87
C GLU A 172 13.30 -3.68 -14.50
N GLN A 173 12.71 -3.20 -13.41
CA GLN A 173 13.17 -3.55 -12.07
C GLN A 173 12.15 -4.35 -11.24
N LEU A 174 10.84 -4.18 -11.50
CA LEU A 174 9.80 -4.82 -10.71
C LEU A 174 9.21 -6.04 -11.42
N LEU A 175 8.74 -5.90 -12.66
CA LEU A 175 8.13 -7.01 -13.40
C LEU A 175 9.05 -8.24 -13.50
N PRO A 176 10.35 -8.13 -13.86
CA PRO A 176 11.22 -9.30 -13.93
C PRO A 176 11.38 -10.06 -12.60
N LYS A 177 11.26 -9.35 -11.46
CA LYS A 177 11.30 -9.97 -10.13
C LYS A 177 9.98 -10.63 -9.74
N ILE A 178 8.88 -10.21 -10.34
CA ILE A 178 7.57 -10.83 -10.15
C ILE A 178 7.49 -12.13 -10.95
N ASP A 179 8.00 -12.12 -12.19
CA ASP A 179 7.98 -13.27 -13.10
C ASP A 179 9.01 -14.38 -12.73
N CYS A 180 10.07 -14.02 -12.00
CA CYS A 180 11.16 -14.94 -11.63
C CYS A 180 10.89 -15.78 -10.36
N LEU A 181 9.68 -15.77 -9.82
CA LEU A 181 9.31 -16.46 -8.58
C LEU A 181 8.34 -17.64 -8.87
N ASP A 182 8.62 -18.42 -9.91
CA ASP A 182 8.01 -19.74 -10.16
C ASP A 182 8.59 -20.81 -9.24
#